data_deef66ccf723b5d693c2a417c2ff29fc
#
_entry.id   deef66ccf723b5d693c2a417c2ff29fc
#
_cell.length_a   1.000
_cell.length_b   1.000
_cell.length_c   1.000
_cell.angle_alpha   90.00
_cell.angle_beta   90.00
_cell.angle_gamma   90.00
#
_symmetry.space_group_name_H-M   'P 1'
#
loop_
_entity.id
_entity.type
_entity.pdbx_description
1 polymer ?
#
loop_
_entity_poly.entity_id
_entity_poly.type
_entity_poly.pdbx_seq_one_letter_code
_entity_poly.pdbx_strand_id
1 'polypeptide(L)'
;MDKNYLEYIPRLNSRINFEEKDGKLIVIIPKEKLHEKIISKFLKSSLNYKLHLDDMGSFVLRNIDGDKNIYEIGEAVKLKFQKKAEPLYERLINYIEILRKNKIIEIS
;
A
#
# COMPACT_ATOMS: atom_id res chain seq x y z
N MET A 1 16.00 18.14 11.68
CA MET A 1 14.58 18.19 12.01
C MET A 1 13.78 17.29 11.11
N ASP A 2 12.97 16.48 11.70
CA ASP A 2 12.24 15.51 10.91
C ASP A 2 11.04 16.13 10.22
N LYS A 3 10.74 15.60 9.04
CA LYS A 3 9.54 15.99 8.36
C LYS A 3 8.32 15.55 9.16
N ASN A 4 7.25 16.31 9.07
CA ASN A 4 5.96 15.83 9.50
C ASN A 4 5.61 14.63 8.64
N TYR A 5 5.06 13.59 9.25
CA TYR A 5 4.74 12.36 8.53
C TYR A 5 3.87 12.62 7.30
N LEU A 6 2.94 13.55 7.42
CA LEU A 6 2.01 13.86 6.31
C LEU A 6 2.68 14.54 5.14
N GLU A 7 3.90 15.04 5.33
CA GLU A 7 4.64 15.69 4.25
C GLU A 7 5.42 14.71 3.38
N TYR A 8 5.56 13.47 3.83
CA TYR A 8 6.26 12.48 3.02
C TYR A 8 5.47 12.14 1.77
N ILE A 9 6.22 11.85 0.72
CA ILE A 9 5.62 11.49 -0.57
C ILE A 9 5.86 10.00 -0.80
N PRO A 10 4.79 9.20 -0.82
CA PRO A 10 4.96 7.78 -1.11
C PRO A 10 5.13 7.51 -2.60
N ARG A 11 5.92 6.51 -2.91
CA ARG A 11 6.16 6.07 -4.27
C ARG A 11 6.02 4.56 -4.34
N LEU A 12 5.43 4.10 -5.41
CA LEU A 12 5.30 2.66 -5.62
C LEU A 12 6.64 2.04 -5.98
N ASN A 13 6.87 0.86 -5.44
CA ASN A 13 8.02 0.07 -5.83
C ASN A 13 7.74 -0.49 -7.22
N SER A 14 8.68 -0.29 -8.14
CA SER A 14 8.47 -0.67 -9.55
C SER A 14 8.33 -2.17 -9.77
N ARG A 15 8.68 -2.98 -8.80
CA ARG A 15 8.63 -4.43 -8.94
C ARG A 15 7.32 -5.03 -8.45
N ILE A 16 6.41 -4.19 -7.97
CA ILE A 16 5.15 -4.67 -7.43
C ILE A 16 4.12 -4.81 -8.54
N ASN A 17 3.42 -5.93 -8.54
CA ASN A 17 2.35 -6.18 -9.48
C ASN A 17 1.01 -6.17 -8.77
N PHE A 18 -0.03 -5.90 -9.52
CA PHE A 18 -1.37 -5.80 -8.98
C PHE A 18 -2.35 -6.61 -9.79
N GLU A 19 -3.38 -7.09 -9.12
CA GLU A 19 -4.58 -7.61 -9.77
C GLU A 19 -5.75 -6.78 -9.27
N GLU A 20 -6.83 -6.82 -10.01
CA GLU A 20 -8.05 -6.16 -9.59
C GLU A 20 -9.19 -7.14 -9.63
N LYS A 21 -10.00 -7.14 -8.58
CA LYS A 21 -11.16 -8.01 -8.50
C LYS A 21 -12.28 -7.26 -7.82
N ASP A 22 -13.42 -7.14 -8.52
CA ASP A 22 -14.59 -6.44 -7.98
C ASP A 22 -14.25 -5.01 -7.54
N GLY A 23 -13.41 -4.35 -8.32
CA GLY A 23 -13.03 -2.97 -8.04
C GLY A 23 -12.00 -2.78 -6.97
N LYS A 24 -11.53 -3.86 -6.36
CA LYS A 24 -10.54 -3.79 -5.28
C LYS A 24 -9.20 -4.30 -5.78
N LEU A 25 -8.14 -3.72 -5.26
CA LEU A 25 -6.79 -4.10 -5.66
C LEU A 25 -6.26 -5.23 -4.80
N ILE A 26 -5.52 -6.11 -5.46
CA ILE A 26 -4.80 -7.18 -4.80
C ILE A 26 -3.34 -6.97 -5.15
N VAL A 27 -2.52 -6.73 -4.13
CA VAL A 27 -1.09 -6.53 -4.33
C VAL A 27 -0.39 -7.87 -4.32
N ILE A 28 0.43 -8.11 -5.32
CA ILE A 28 1.16 -9.37 -5.43
C ILE A 28 2.59 -9.12 -4.97
N ILE A 29 2.97 -9.73 -3.87
CA ILE A 29 4.26 -9.53 -3.25
C ILE A 29 5.12 -10.77 -3.49
N PRO A 30 6.23 -10.64 -4.22
CA PRO A 30 7.07 -11.80 -4.49
C PRO A 30 7.68 -12.36 -3.22
N LYS A 31 7.62 -13.66 -3.05
CA LYS A 31 8.19 -14.31 -1.88
C LYS A 31 9.70 -14.29 -1.87
N GLU A 32 10.33 -14.03 -2.99
CA GLU A 32 11.78 -13.92 -3.02
C GLU A 32 12.28 -12.80 -2.12
N LYS A 33 11.38 -11.87 -1.77
CA LYS A 33 11.70 -10.82 -0.80
C LYS A 33 11.94 -11.39 0.58
N LEU A 34 11.48 -12.60 0.81
CA LEU A 34 11.65 -13.28 2.09
C LEU A 34 12.95 -14.04 2.14
N HIS A 35 13.68 -14.10 1.07
CA HIS A 35 14.94 -14.80 0.92
C HIS A 35 14.96 -16.16 1.61
N GLU A 36 13.85 -16.81 1.64
CA GLU A 36 13.73 -18.10 2.28
C GLU A 36 13.86 -19.21 1.26
N LYS A 37 15.08 -19.57 0.97
CA LYS A 37 15.33 -20.62 -0.01
C LYS A 37 14.63 -21.91 0.36
N ILE A 38 14.60 -22.19 1.65
CA ILE A 38 13.96 -23.41 2.11
C ILE A 38 12.48 -23.36 1.83
N ILE A 39 11.86 -22.22 2.08
CA ILE A 39 10.44 -22.05 1.85
C ILE A 39 10.10 -22.23 0.39
N SER A 40 10.84 -21.59 -0.49
CA SER A 40 10.54 -21.69 -1.91
C SER A 40 10.72 -23.11 -2.41
N LYS A 41 11.58 -23.86 -1.75
CA LYS A 41 11.82 -25.25 -2.11
C LYS A 41 10.59 -26.10 -1.85
N PHE A 42 9.89 -25.83 -0.76
CA PHE A 42 8.72 -26.61 -0.37
C PHE A 42 7.42 -26.04 -0.86
N LEU A 43 7.39 -24.76 -1.18
CA LEU A 43 6.17 -24.06 -1.57
C LEU A 43 6.26 -23.58 -3.01
N LYS A 44 6.57 -24.49 -3.89
CA LYS A 44 6.78 -24.13 -5.29
C LYS A 44 5.62 -23.42 -5.94
N SER A 45 4.42 -23.86 -5.66
CA SER A 45 3.25 -23.35 -6.34
C SER A 45 2.82 -22.00 -5.78
N SER A 46 3.42 -21.61 -4.67
CA SER A 46 2.97 -20.42 -3.98
C SER A 46 4.14 -19.48 -3.78
N LEU A 47 4.59 -18.89 -4.86
CA LEU A 47 5.76 -18.03 -4.85
C LEU A 47 5.45 -16.59 -4.50
N ASN A 48 4.19 -16.25 -4.34
CA ASN A 48 3.78 -14.87 -4.05
C ASN A 48 2.80 -14.83 -2.92
N TYR A 49 2.86 -13.74 -2.17
CA TYR A 49 1.80 -13.38 -1.25
C TYR A 49 0.83 -12.47 -1.96
N LYS A 50 -0.42 -12.54 -1.57
CA LYS A 50 -1.43 -11.62 -2.09
C LYS A 50 -2.00 -10.83 -0.93
N LEU A 51 -1.91 -9.52 -1.04
CA LEU A 51 -2.48 -8.62 -0.06
C LEU A 51 -3.75 -8.02 -0.63
N HIS A 52 -4.88 -8.40 -0.06
CA HIS A 52 -6.18 -7.93 -0.52
C HIS A 52 -6.51 -6.62 0.18
N LEU A 53 -6.73 -5.57 -0.60
CA LEU A 53 -7.08 -4.27 -0.06
C LEU A 53 -8.58 -4.07 -0.16
N ASP A 54 -9.13 -3.42 0.85
CA ASP A 54 -10.54 -3.04 0.81
C ASP A 54 -10.70 -1.79 -0.07
N ASP A 55 -11.91 -1.25 -0.09
CA ASP A 55 -12.18 -0.09 -0.94
C ASP A 55 -11.28 1.09 -0.62
N MET A 56 -11.13 1.39 0.66
CA MET A 56 -10.32 2.53 1.05
C MET A 56 -8.84 2.29 0.77
N GLY A 57 -8.35 1.11 1.11
CA GLY A 57 -6.95 0.78 0.83
C GLY A 57 -6.64 0.80 -0.64
N SER A 58 -7.56 0.30 -1.46
CA SER A 58 -7.40 0.34 -2.91
C SER A 58 -7.35 1.76 -3.43
N PHE A 59 -8.22 2.61 -2.90
CA PHE A 59 -8.24 4.01 -3.29
C PHE A 59 -6.95 4.71 -2.91
N VAL A 60 -6.46 4.44 -1.69
CA VAL A 60 -5.19 5.01 -1.23
C VAL A 60 -4.07 4.62 -2.20
N LEU A 61 -4.00 3.32 -2.51
CA LEU A 61 -2.94 2.85 -3.39
C LEU A 61 -3.01 3.48 -4.79
N ARG A 62 -4.22 3.65 -5.31
CA ARG A 62 -4.39 4.28 -6.62
C ARG A 62 -3.96 5.74 -6.65
N ASN A 63 -3.93 6.37 -5.49
CA ASN A 63 -3.53 7.77 -5.40
C ASN A 63 -2.04 7.98 -5.14
N ILE A 64 -1.29 6.89 -5.02
CA ILE A 64 0.15 6.99 -4.83
C ILE A 64 0.79 7.13 -6.21
N ASP A 65 1.20 8.33 -6.53
CA ASP A 65 1.71 8.65 -7.86
C ASP A 65 3.14 9.23 -7.84
N GLY A 66 3.75 9.27 -6.67
CA GLY A 66 5.10 9.81 -6.56
C GLY A 66 5.15 11.33 -6.43
N ASP A 67 4.01 11.98 -6.49
CA ASP A 67 3.93 13.45 -6.38
C ASP A 67 3.13 13.87 -5.17
N LYS A 68 2.00 13.24 -4.92
CA LYS A 68 1.16 13.60 -3.79
C LYS A 68 1.81 13.17 -2.48
N ASN A 69 1.76 14.05 -1.51
CA ASN A 69 2.18 13.67 -0.17
C ASN A 69 1.02 12.99 0.56
N ILE A 70 1.30 12.49 1.74
CA ILE A 70 0.29 11.74 2.49
C ILE A 70 -0.90 12.62 2.84
N TYR A 71 -0.65 13.90 3.15
CA TYR A 71 -1.74 14.82 3.43
C TYR A 71 -2.68 14.96 2.23
N GLU A 72 -2.12 15.12 1.04
CA GLU A 72 -2.93 15.26 -0.17
C GLU A 72 -3.73 14.01 -0.46
N ILE A 73 -3.13 12.85 -0.24
CA ILE A 73 -3.84 11.59 -0.38
C ILE A 73 -5.00 11.53 0.62
N GLY A 74 -4.74 11.99 1.84
CA GLY A 74 -5.77 12.05 2.87
C GLY A 74 -6.95 12.93 2.49
N GLU A 75 -6.66 14.07 1.86
CA GLU A 75 -7.73 14.95 1.41
C GLU A 75 -8.57 14.29 0.32
N ALA A 76 -7.92 13.53 -0.57
CA ALA A 76 -8.65 12.80 -1.60
C ALA A 76 -9.54 11.71 -0.98
N VAL A 77 -9.03 11.03 0.03
CA VAL A 77 -9.81 10.01 0.74
C VAL A 77 -11.01 10.65 1.42
N LYS A 78 -10.80 11.79 2.04
CA LYS A 78 -11.87 12.51 2.73
C LYS A 78 -13.00 12.88 1.78
N LEU A 79 -12.64 13.37 0.60
CA LEU A 79 -13.65 13.72 -0.39
C LEU A 79 -14.43 12.50 -0.87
N LYS A 80 -13.75 11.40 -1.06
CA LYS A 80 -14.37 10.19 -1.61
C LYS A 80 -15.26 9.49 -0.59
N PHE A 81 -14.78 9.30 0.62
CA PHE A 81 -15.45 8.45 1.60
C PHE A 81 -16.17 9.22 2.69
N GLN A 82 -15.85 10.49 2.86
CA GLN A 82 -16.50 11.37 3.83
C GLN A 82 -16.49 10.74 5.22
N LYS A 83 -17.63 10.64 5.89
CA LYS A 83 -17.66 10.13 7.26
C LYS A 83 -17.18 8.70 7.37
N LYS A 84 -17.30 7.93 6.31
CA LYS A 84 -16.84 6.53 6.32
C LYS A 84 -15.33 6.41 6.46
N ALA A 85 -14.60 7.50 6.19
CA ALA A 85 -13.16 7.48 6.31
C ALA A 85 -12.68 7.68 7.75
N GLU A 86 -13.54 8.15 8.63
CA GLU A 86 -13.12 8.46 9.98
C GLU A 86 -12.84 7.23 10.82
N PRO A 87 -11.85 7.26 11.68
CA PRO A 87 -10.88 8.33 11.90
C PRO A 87 -9.82 8.36 10.79
N LEU A 88 -9.87 9.41 10.00
CA LEU A 88 -9.17 9.49 8.72
C LEU A 88 -7.68 9.24 8.80
N TYR A 89 -6.97 10.05 9.58
CA TYR A 89 -5.51 9.96 9.53
C TYR A 89 -4.98 8.74 10.25
N GLU A 90 -5.67 8.28 11.26
CA GLU A 90 -5.31 7.03 11.91
C GLU A 90 -5.37 5.86 10.92
N ARG A 91 -6.46 5.80 10.17
CA ARG A 91 -6.64 4.73 9.19
C ARG A 91 -5.68 4.87 8.01
N LEU A 92 -5.50 6.10 7.54
CA LEU A 92 -4.60 6.37 6.42
C LEU A 92 -3.17 5.99 6.76
N ILE A 93 -2.70 6.40 7.92
CA ILE A 93 -1.34 6.08 8.36
C ILE A 93 -1.17 4.57 8.49
N ASN A 94 -2.20 3.89 8.98
CA ASN A 94 -2.16 2.43 9.03
C ASN A 94 -1.97 1.80 7.66
N TYR A 95 -2.72 2.25 6.67
CA TYR A 95 -2.56 1.74 5.32
C TYR A 95 -1.16 2.02 4.78
N ILE A 96 -0.69 3.24 4.96
CA ILE A 96 0.63 3.62 4.46
C ILE A 96 1.71 2.76 5.11
N GLU A 97 1.60 2.52 6.42
CA GLU A 97 2.59 1.71 7.11
C GLU A 97 2.55 0.24 6.69
N ILE A 98 1.36 -0.28 6.44
CA ILE A 98 1.25 -1.65 5.93
C ILE A 98 1.93 -1.75 4.58
N LEU A 99 1.68 -0.80 3.70
CA LEU A 99 2.28 -0.79 2.37
C LEU A 99 3.80 -0.64 2.46
N ARG A 100 4.26 0.25 3.34
CA ARG A 100 5.68 0.48 3.50
C ARG A 100 6.40 -0.73 4.06
N LYS A 101 5.84 -1.35 5.10
CA LYS A 101 6.46 -2.50 5.73
C LYS A 101 6.54 -3.70 4.82
N ASN A 102 5.61 -3.81 3.89
CA ASN A 102 5.61 -4.89 2.91
C ASN A 102 6.39 -4.53 1.64
N LYS A 103 7.12 -3.43 1.67
CA LYS A 103 7.98 -3.02 0.56
C LYS A 103 7.19 -2.71 -0.71
N ILE A 104 5.93 -2.40 -0.56
CA ILE A 104 5.08 -2.03 -1.69
C ILE A 104 5.35 -0.60 -2.09
N ILE A 105 5.65 0.25 -1.10
CA ILE A 105 5.98 1.66 -1.33
C ILE A 105 7.19 2.05 -0.52
N GLU A 106 7.77 3.16 -0.92
CA GLU A 106 8.77 3.89 -0.15
C GLU A 106 8.21 5.27 0.12
N ILE A 107 8.64 5.87 1.22
CA ILE A 107 8.25 7.25 1.51
C ILE A 107 9.51 8.09 1.71
N SER A 108 9.41 9.35 1.29
CA SER A 108 10.56 10.26 1.44
C SER A 108 10.13 11.71 1.54
#